data_6dc41d5a1bb8bd4e49e8d373d4739b6f
#
_entry.id   6dc41d5a1bb8bd4e49e8d373d4739b6f
#
_cell.length_a   1.000
_cell.length_b   1.000
_cell.length_c   1.000
_cell.angle_alpha   90.00
_cell.angle_beta   90.00
_cell.angle_gamma   90.00
#
_symmetry.space_group_name_H-M   'P 1'
#
loop_
_entity.id
_entity.type
_entity.pdbx_description
1 polymer ?
#
loop_
_entity_poly.entity_id
_entity_poly.type
_entity_poly.pdbx_seq_one_letter_code
_entity_poly.pdbx_strand_id
1 'polypeptide(L)'
;MITAYQQRQNVPLVEAGIYGYTAYSASKFGLQGLAQALQQEVISHDIHVSLLFPPDTDTPGFEEEQKKRPELTSIIAASSGSMKTKEVAKICLDGIKAGKFTVTCHFIGYLLSIATSGMSPQRSFWLAFMEVMFGGFVGLFFQWGCCEELML
;
A
#
# COMPACT_ATOMS: atom_id res chain seq x y z
N MET A 1 5.73 -18.92 8.02
CA MET A 1 5.32 -17.52 7.79
C MET A 1 6.05 -16.99 6.58
N ILE A 2 5.35 -16.66 5.52
CA ILE A 2 5.93 -16.04 4.33
C ILE A 2 5.57 -14.56 4.37
N THR A 3 6.58 -13.70 4.38
CA THR A 3 6.37 -12.25 4.37
C THR A 3 6.84 -11.72 3.04
N ALA A 4 5.89 -11.25 2.23
CA ALA A 4 6.22 -10.47 1.04
C ALA A 4 6.55 -9.05 1.50
N TYR A 5 7.84 -8.75 1.64
CA TYR A 5 8.32 -7.41 1.95
C TYR A 5 8.57 -6.65 0.67
N GLN A 6 7.79 -5.61 0.49
CA GLN A 6 7.90 -4.72 -0.64
C GLN A 6 8.92 -3.63 -0.34
N GLN A 7 10.21 -3.99 -0.45
CA GLN A 7 11.30 -3.02 -0.29
C GLN A 7 11.87 -2.64 -1.66
N ARG A 8 11.85 -1.44 -1.92
CA ARG A 8 12.64 -0.44 -2.66
C ARG A 8 11.73 0.54 -3.40
N GLN A 9 11.92 1.77 -3.05
CA GLN A 9 11.28 2.99 -3.53
C GLN A 9 9.98 3.32 -2.80
N ASN A 10 10.08 4.32 -1.98
CA ASN A 10 9.07 4.79 -1.06
C ASN A 10 8.15 5.79 -1.77
N VAL A 11 7.17 5.29 -2.49
CA VAL A 11 6.05 6.12 -2.90
C VAL A 11 4.85 5.68 -2.07
N PRO A 12 4.28 6.53 -1.23
CA PRO A 12 3.22 6.16 -0.29
C PRO A 12 1.92 5.71 -0.96
N LEU A 13 1.82 5.85 -2.27
CA LEU A 13 0.65 5.52 -3.08
C LEU A 13 0.84 4.26 -3.93
N VAL A 14 1.47 3.23 -3.37
CA VAL A 14 1.70 1.97 -4.08
C VAL A 14 0.42 1.23 -4.47
N GLU A 15 -0.69 1.61 -3.90
CA GLU A 15 -2.02 1.07 -4.17
C GLU A 15 -2.71 1.76 -5.35
N ALA A 16 -2.08 2.80 -5.93
CA ALA A 16 -2.56 3.51 -7.11
C ALA A 16 -1.43 3.68 -8.13
N GLY A 17 -1.79 3.84 -9.41
CA GLY A 17 -0.82 4.20 -10.45
C GLY A 17 -0.37 5.65 -10.26
N ILE A 18 0.95 5.91 -10.30
CA ILE A 18 1.52 7.22 -10.03
C ILE A 18 2.23 7.74 -11.28
N TYR A 19 2.05 9.03 -11.56
CA TYR A 19 2.71 9.72 -12.66
C TYR A 19 4.24 9.55 -12.61
N GLY A 20 4.85 9.20 -13.74
CA GLY A 20 6.29 8.97 -13.86
C GLY A 20 6.81 7.63 -13.32
N TYR A 21 5.93 6.79 -12.71
CA TYR A 21 6.30 5.51 -12.11
C TYR A 21 5.60 4.30 -12.75
N THR A 22 5.41 4.31 -14.08
CA THR A 22 4.65 3.28 -14.81
C THR A 22 5.14 1.86 -14.55
N ALA A 23 6.44 1.59 -14.79
CA ALA A 23 7.02 0.26 -14.59
C ALA A 23 7.04 -0.14 -13.10
N TYR A 24 7.28 0.82 -12.23
CA TYR A 24 7.23 0.63 -10.78
C TYR A 24 5.82 0.23 -10.32
N SER A 25 4.79 1.00 -10.70
CA SER A 25 3.40 0.70 -10.37
C SER A 25 3.00 -0.69 -10.86
N ALA A 26 3.34 -1.06 -12.10
CA ALA A 26 3.08 -2.39 -12.64
C ALA A 26 3.72 -3.50 -11.77
N SER A 27 4.98 -3.33 -11.35
CA SER A 27 5.67 -4.30 -10.49
C SER A 27 5.00 -4.45 -9.12
N LYS A 28 4.47 -3.36 -8.59
CA LYS A 28 3.81 -3.35 -7.28
C LYS A 28 2.43 -4.00 -7.31
N PHE A 29 1.62 -3.71 -8.33
CA PHE A 29 0.36 -4.42 -8.55
C PHE A 29 0.59 -5.92 -8.79
N GLY A 30 1.67 -6.28 -9.50
CA GLY A 30 2.08 -7.68 -9.67
C GLY A 30 2.38 -8.37 -8.34
N LEU A 31 3.07 -7.71 -7.41
CA LEU A 31 3.33 -8.24 -6.07
C LEU A 31 2.05 -8.39 -5.23
N GLN A 32 1.12 -7.47 -5.35
CA GLN A 32 -0.18 -7.56 -4.68
C GLN A 32 -0.95 -8.79 -5.18
N GLY A 33 -1.07 -8.97 -6.49
CA GLY A 33 -1.73 -10.14 -7.07
C GLY A 33 -1.04 -11.44 -6.68
N LEU A 34 0.29 -11.47 -6.67
CA LEU A 34 1.07 -12.62 -6.20
C LEU A 34 0.77 -12.95 -4.73
N ALA A 35 0.75 -11.95 -3.85
CA ALA A 35 0.48 -12.15 -2.43
C ALA A 35 -0.95 -12.67 -2.20
N GLN A 36 -1.93 -12.16 -2.94
CA GLN A 36 -3.32 -12.63 -2.88
C GLN A 36 -3.46 -14.09 -3.31
N ALA A 37 -2.86 -14.47 -4.44
CA ALA A 37 -2.87 -15.85 -4.92
C ALA A 37 -2.16 -16.79 -3.95
N LEU A 38 -0.95 -16.41 -3.52
CA LEU A 38 -0.16 -17.20 -2.58
C LEU A 38 -0.88 -17.42 -1.25
N GLN A 39 -1.56 -16.39 -0.71
CA GLN A 39 -2.34 -16.56 0.53
C GLN A 39 -3.42 -17.64 0.38
N GLN A 40 -4.10 -17.71 -0.76
CA GLN A 40 -5.13 -18.73 -1.02
C GLN A 40 -4.53 -20.13 -1.13
N GLU A 41 -3.37 -20.26 -1.76
CA GLU A 41 -2.68 -21.54 -1.94
C GLU A 41 -2.16 -22.12 -0.61
N VAL A 42 -1.66 -21.26 0.29
CA VAL A 42 -0.97 -21.72 1.51
C VAL A 42 -1.82 -21.68 2.78
N ILE A 43 -3.06 -21.18 2.72
CA ILE A 43 -3.92 -21.02 3.89
C ILE A 43 -4.25 -22.36 4.57
N SER A 44 -4.37 -23.44 3.80
CA SER A 44 -4.61 -24.79 4.31
C SER A 44 -3.44 -25.36 5.10
N HIS A 45 -2.23 -24.79 4.93
CA HIS A 45 -1.01 -25.19 5.62
C HIS A 45 -0.71 -24.31 6.86
N ASP A 46 -1.67 -23.48 7.29
CA ASP A 46 -1.49 -22.51 8.38
C ASP A 46 -0.33 -21.52 8.14
N ILE A 47 -0.04 -21.24 6.89
CA ILE A 47 0.94 -20.24 6.48
C ILE A 47 0.22 -18.93 6.23
N HIS A 48 0.74 -17.85 6.80
CA HIS A 48 0.21 -16.50 6.66
C HIS A 48 1.11 -15.67 5.75
N VAL A 49 0.50 -15.04 4.76
CA VAL A 49 1.14 -14.03 3.91
C VAL A 49 0.75 -12.66 4.44
N SER A 50 1.70 -11.74 4.54
CA SER A 50 1.45 -10.35 4.92
C SER A 50 1.97 -9.42 3.85
N LEU A 51 1.11 -8.54 3.36
CA LEU A 51 1.41 -7.49 2.40
C LEU A 51 1.55 -6.17 3.16
N LEU A 52 2.74 -5.56 3.07
CA LEU A 52 3.09 -4.36 3.84
C LEU A 52 3.09 -3.14 2.92
N PHE A 53 2.38 -2.10 3.33
CA PHE A 53 2.29 -0.80 2.66
C PHE A 53 2.92 0.29 3.53
N PRO A 54 4.27 0.44 3.51
CA PRO A 54 4.94 1.49 4.24
C PRO A 54 4.76 2.85 3.54
N PRO A 55 4.68 3.97 4.28
CA PRO A 55 4.77 5.31 3.73
C PRO A 55 6.20 5.62 3.28
N ASP A 56 6.42 6.84 2.79
CA ASP A 56 7.78 7.37 2.61
C ASP A 56 8.55 7.19 3.92
N THR A 57 9.68 6.50 3.86
CA THR A 57 10.43 6.10 5.04
C THR A 57 11.84 6.68 4.96
N ASP A 58 12.28 7.32 6.03
CA ASP A 58 13.59 7.97 6.10
C ASP A 58 14.71 6.92 5.96
N THR A 59 15.23 6.81 4.74
CA THR A 59 16.32 5.89 4.38
C THR A 59 17.25 6.56 3.38
N PRO A 60 18.54 6.19 3.35
CA PRO A 60 19.47 6.69 2.32
C PRO A 60 18.98 6.47 0.88
N GLY A 61 18.25 5.37 0.63
CA GLY A 61 17.65 5.09 -0.66
C GLY A 61 16.53 6.06 -1.03
N PHE A 62 15.77 6.54 -0.05
CA PHE A 62 14.74 7.55 -0.24
C PHE A 62 15.32 8.91 -0.60
N GLU A 63 16.42 9.30 0.02
CA GLU A 63 17.13 10.55 -0.32
C GLU A 63 17.62 10.56 -1.77
N GLU A 64 18.12 9.42 -2.27
CA GLU A 64 18.53 9.29 -3.66
C GLU A 64 17.36 9.29 -4.64
N GLU A 65 16.23 8.71 -4.25
CA GLU A 65 15.01 8.71 -5.04
C GLU A 65 14.43 10.11 -5.17
N GLN A 66 14.38 10.86 -4.10
CA GLN A 66 13.86 12.25 -4.10
C GLN A 66 14.54 13.14 -5.12
N LYS A 67 15.84 12.95 -5.38
CA LYS A 67 16.59 13.73 -6.36
C LYS A 67 16.09 13.53 -7.81
N LYS A 68 15.41 12.42 -8.07
CA LYS A 68 14.93 12.02 -9.42
C LYS A 68 13.40 11.98 -9.53
N ARG A 69 12.71 12.27 -8.43
CA ARG A 69 11.26 12.22 -8.36
C ARG A 69 10.64 13.35 -9.20
N PRO A 70 9.66 13.07 -10.07
CA PRO A 70 8.92 14.12 -10.76
C PRO A 70 8.24 15.08 -9.77
N GLU A 71 8.16 16.36 -10.12
CA GLU A 71 7.59 17.38 -9.25
C GLU A 71 6.13 17.08 -8.87
N LEU A 72 5.30 16.69 -9.85
CA LEU A 72 3.91 16.30 -9.60
C LEU A 72 3.80 15.15 -8.60
N THR A 73 4.65 14.14 -8.73
CA THR A 73 4.72 13.01 -7.79
C THR A 73 5.12 13.47 -6.38
N SER A 74 6.00 14.47 -6.27
CA SER A 74 6.40 15.03 -5.00
C SER A 74 5.26 15.77 -4.31
N ILE A 75 4.42 16.49 -5.05
CA ILE A 75 3.23 17.18 -4.54
C ILE A 75 2.22 16.15 -4.01
N ILE A 76 1.92 15.12 -4.78
CA ILE A 76 0.99 14.04 -4.38
C ILE A 76 1.52 13.33 -3.12
N ALA A 77 2.80 12.98 -3.09
CA ALA A 77 3.42 12.27 -1.96
C ALA A 77 3.51 13.11 -0.67
N ALA A 78 3.62 14.43 -0.79
CA ALA A 78 3.67 15.33 0.36
C ALA A 78 2.44 15.23 1.27
N SER A 79 1.28 14.87 0.71
CA SER A 79 0.03 14.69 1.46
C SER A 79 0.08 13.53 2.46
N SER A 80 0.95 12.54 2.23
CA SER A 80 1.05 11.31 3.05
C SER A 80 2.10 11.41 4.15
N GLY A 81 3.03 12.36 4.06
CA GLY A 81 4.13 12.53 5.01
C GLY A 81 5.18 11.40 4.96
N SER A 82 6.26 11.55 5.72
CA SER A 82 7.29 10.52 5.92
C SER A 82 7.27 9.98 7.35
N MET A 83 7.74 8.75 7.54
CA MET A 83 7.86 8.11 8.86
C MET A 83 9.29 7.63 9.11
N LYS A 84 9.67 7.60 10.39
CA LYS A 84 10.97 7.05 10.79
C LYS A 84 11.02 5.53 10.59
N THR A 85 12.13 5.03 10.09
CA THR A 85 12.36 3.60 9.82
C THR A 85 12.00 2.69 11.00
N LYS A 86 12.33 3.10 12.23
CA LYS A 86 12.03 2.31 13.45
C LYS A 86 10.54 2.18 13.72
N GLU A 87 9.75 3.21 13.47
CA GLU A 87 8.30 3.23 13.67
C GLU A 87 7.62 2.33 12.63
N VAL A 88 8.01 2.48 11.37
CA VAL A 88 7.52 1.61 10.29
C VAL A 88 7.84 0.14 10.57
N ALA A 89 9.09 -0.17 10.95
CA ALA A 89 9.50 -1.53 11.26
C ALA A 89 8.69 -2.14 12.42
N LYS A 90 8.40 -1.36 13.46
CA LYS A 90 7.58 -1.81 14.60
C LYS A 90 6.14 -2.13 14.16
N ILE A 91 5.49 -1.22 13.44
CA ILE A 91 4.11 -1.42 12.96
C ILE A 91 4.03 -2.64 12.04
N CYS A 92 4.98 -2.78 11.11
CA CYS A 92 5.05 -3.93 10.23
C CYS A 92 5.21 -5.24 11.01
N LEU A 93 6.12 -5.27 11.99
CA LEU A 93 6.36 -6.46 12.79
C LEU A 93 5.15 -6.84 13.64
N ASP A 94 4.48 -5.86 14.24
CA ASP A 94 3.26 -6.08 15.03
C ASP A 94 2.11 -6.60 14.15
N GLY A 95 1.95 -6.06 12.93
CA GLY A 95 0.99 -6.54 11.95
C GLY A 95 1.24 -7.97 11.50
N ILE A 96 2.50 -8.33 11.23
CA ILE A 96 2.93 -9.68 10.88
C ILE A 96 2.65 -10.66 12.02
N LYS A 97 3.01 -10.31 13.26
CA LYS A 97 2.75 -11.13 14.45
C LYS A 97 1.26 -11.35 14.69
N ALA A 98 0.43 -10.37 14.34
CA ALA A 98 -1.02 -10.46 14.41
C ALA A 98 -1.65 -11.28 13.28
N GLY A 99 -0.86 -11.78 12.31
CA GLY A 99 -1.35 -12.56 11.17
C GLY A 99 -2.21 -11.75 10.19
N LYS A 100 -2.03 -10.42 10.14
CA LYS A 100 -2.78 -9.56 9.22
C LYS A 100 -2.29 -9.77 7.79
N PHE A 101 -3.23 -9.90 6.85
CA PHE A 101 -2.89 -9.95 5.43
C PHE A 101 -2.39 -8.58 4.94
N THR A 102 -3.13 -7.52 5.21
CA THR A 102 -2.76 -6.14 4.87
C THR A 102 -2.28 -5.40 6.11
N VAL A 103 -1.09 -4.80 6.03
CA VAL A 103 -0.50 -3.99 7.10
C VAL A 103 -0.17 -2.62 6.55
N THR A 104 -0.84 -1.60 7.05
CA THR A 104 -0.64 -0.19 6.71
C THR A 104 -0.08 0.57 7.89
N CYS A 105 0.77 1.57 7.65
CA CYS A 105 1.46 2.30 8.71
C CYS A 105 0.76 3.59 9.13
N HIS A 106 -0.18 4.11 8.31
CA HIS A 106 -0.86 5.37 8.57
C HIS A 106 -2.29 5.36 8.01
N PHE A 107 -3.09 6.34 8.44
CA PHE A 107 -4.52 6.39 8.13
C PHE A 107 -4.82 6.48 6.62
N ILE A 108 -4.06 7.29 5.87
CA ILE A 108 -4.25 7.44 4.42
C ILE A 108 -3.96 6.11 3.71
N GLY A 109 -2.89 5.40 4.07
CA GLY A 109 -2.60 4.06 3.55
C GLY A 109 -3.72 3.06 3.87
N TYR A 110 -4.33 3.15 5.06
CA TYR A 110 -5.49 2.33 5.41
C TYR A 110 -6.71 2.63 4.51
N LEU A 111 -7.01 3.90 4.25
CA LEU A 111 -8.10 4.26 3.34
C LEU A 111 -7.83 3.79 1.90
N LEU A 112 -6.59 3.94 1.42
CA LEU A 112 -6.20 3.47 0.10
C LEU A 112 -6.28 1.94 0.01
N SER A 113 -5.86 1.22 1.06
CA SER A 113 -5.97 -0.24 1.09
C SER A 113 -7.43 -0.70 0.99
N ILE A 114 -8.37 0.02 1.59
CA ILE A 114 -9.81 -0.25 1.43
C ILE A 114 -10.27 0.06 -0.01
N ALA A 115 -9.86 1.20 -0.57
CA ALA A 115 -10.27 1.61 -1.91
C ALA A 115 -9.78 0.68 -3.02
N THR A 116 -8.62 0.03 -2.81
CA THR A 116 -7.94 -0.81 -3.80
C THR A 116 -7.94 -2.30 -3.46
N SER A 117 -8.60 -2.68 -2.36
CA SER A 117 -8.60 -4.05 -1.84
C SER A 117 -9.17 -5.08 -2.84
N GLY A 118 -10.15 -4.65 -3.65
CA GLY A 118 -10.79 -5.53 -4.61
C GLY A 118 -11.35 -6.80 -3.93
N MET A 119 -10.91 -7.98 -4.39
CA MET A 119 -11.27 -9.28 -3.80
C MET A 119 -10.14 -9.83 -2.90
N SER A 120 -9.58 -8.99 -2.05
CA SER A 120 -8.51 -9.40 -1.12
C SER A 120 -9.00 -10.50 -0.16
N PRO A 121 -8.19 -11.54 0.12
CA PRO A 121 -8.56 -12.64 1.01
C PRO A 121 -8.53 -12.19 2.48
N GLN A 122 -9.60 -11.55 2.93
CA GLN A 122 -9.74 -11.09 4.32
C GLN A 122 -10.23 -12.23 5.23
N ARG A 123 -9.60 -12.38 6.39
CA ARG A 123 -10.03 -13.33 7.42
C ARG A 123 -11.20 -12.80 8.28
N SER A 124 -11.40 -11.49 8.31
CA SER A 124 -12.43 -10.84 9.11
C SER A 124 -13.62 -10.45 8.23
N PHE A 125 -14.80 -10.99 8.56
CA PHE A 125 -16.04 -10.60 7.91
C PHE A 125 -16.29 -9.08 7.99
N TRP A 126 -16.00 -8.45 9.12
CA TRP A 126 -16.17 -7.01 9.29
C TRP A 126 -15.25 -6.18 8.40
N LEU A 127 -13.99 -6.61 8.22
CA LEU A 127 -13.07 -5.94 7.29
C LEU A 127 -13.55 -6.09 5.85
N ALA A 128 -13.95 -7.29 5.43
CA ALA A 128 -14.51 -7.53 4.11
C ALA A 128 -15.78 -6.69 3.86
N PHE A 129 -16.67 -6.62 4.86
CA PHE A 129 -17.87 -5.77 4.79
C PHE A 129 -17.53 -4.29 4.63
N MET A 130 -16.58 -3.77 5.41
CA MET A 130 -16.11 -2.39 5.31
C MET A 130 -15.48 -2.10 3.95
N GLU A 131 -14.67 -2.99 3.43
CA GLU A 131 -14.05 -2.87 2.10
C GLU A 131 -15.10 -2.77 0.99
N VAL A 132 -16.11 -3.61 1.03
CA VAL A 132 -17.20 -3.61 0.02
C VAL A 132 -18.07 -2.35 0.14
N MET A 133 -18.45 -1.96 1.35
CA MET A 133 -19.34 -0.82 1.58
C MET A 133 -18.68 0.53 1.34
N PHE A 134 -17.42 0.68 1.72
CA PHE A 134 -16.73 1.97 1.70
C PHE A 134 -15.70 2.10 0.57
N GLY A 135 -15.23 1.00 -0.01
CA GLY A 135 -14.24 1.01 -1.09
C GLY A 135 -14.68 1.87 -2.28
N GLY A 136 -15.95 1.77 -2.67
CA GLY A 136 -16.53 2.59 -3.74
C GLY A 136 -16.52 4.09 -3.43
N PHE A 137 -16.89 4.48 -2.20
CA PHE A 137 -16.90 5.89 -1.77
C PHE A 137 -15.50 6.47 -1.70
N VAL A 138 -14.57 5.75 -1.10
CA VAL A 138 -13.18 6.19 -0.96
C VAL A 138 -12.51 6.25 -2.34
N GLY A 139 -12.76 5.27 -3.21
CA GLY A 139 -12.26 5.26 -4.58
C GLY A 139 -12.74 6.47 -5.39
N LEU A 140 -14.03 6.81 -5.33
CA LEU A 140 -14.60 7.98 -5.99
C LEU A 140 -13.97 9.29 -5.51
N PHE A 141 -13.76 9.43 -4.20
CA PHE A 141 -13.15 10.63 -3.62
C PHE A 141 -11.70 10.82 -4.10
N PHE A 142 -10.90 9.76 -4.09
CA PHE A 142 -9.52 9.82 -4.59
C PHE A 142 -9.44 10.04 -6.09
N GLN A 143 -10.34 9.43 -6.87
CA GLN A 143 -10.37 9.58 -8.32
C GLN A 143 -10.76 11.01 -8.71
N TRP A 144 -11.70 11.63 -7.99
CA TRP A 144 -12.07 13.03 -8.20
C TRP A 144 -10.89 13.97 -7.93
N GLY A 145 -10.25 13.87 -6.76
CA GLY A 145 -9.10 14.70 -6.40
C GLY A 145 -7.92 14.55 -7.37
N CYS A 146 -7.61 13.34 -7.81
CA CYS A 146 -6.55 13.09 -8.78
C CYS A 146 -6.87 13.68 -10.16
N CYS A 147 -8.13 13.66 -10.60
CA CYS A 147 -8.54 14.27 -11.86
C CYS A 147 -8.48 15.80 -11.82
N GLU A 148 -8.78 16.41 -10.68
CA GLU A 148 -8.76 17.87 -10.53
C GLU A 148 -7.32 18.42 -10.57
N GLU A 149 -6.37 17.75 -9.94
CA GLU A 149 -4.93 18.13 -9.98
C GLU A 149 -4.25 17.85 -11.33
N LEU A 150 -4.74 16.89 -12.12
CA LEU A 150 -4.20 16.60 -13.46
C LEU A 150 -4.76 17.51 -14.59
N MET A 151 -5.85 18.22 -14.33
CA MET A 151 -6.48 19.13 -15.31
C MET A 151 -6.07 20.61 -15.13
N LEU A 152 -5.30 20.93 -14.09
CA LEU A 152 -4.68 22.26 -13.87
C LEU A 152 -3.24 22.28 -14.35
#